data_d8bb92f41e2d0a005a4c01a00fb48c26
#
_entry.id   d8bb92f41e2d0a005a4c01a00fb48c26
#
_cell.length_a   1.000
_cell.length_b   1.000
_cell.length_c   1.000
_cell.angle_alpha   90.00
_cell.angle_beta   90.00
_cell.angle_gamma   90.00
#
_symmetry.space_group_name_H-M   'P 1'
#
loop_
_entity.id
_entity.type
_entity.pdbx_description
1 polymer ?
#
loop_
_entity_poly.entity_id
_entity_poly.type
_entity_poly.pdbx_seq_one_letter_code
_entity_poly.pdbx_strand_id
1 'polypeptide(L)'
;FLAIDVDCIIEDDAILRMVKPFIEDDKKRVIAAGGVVRVANSCKIKDGRVVEVNYPKNIWAKFQTLEYFRAFTLGRMAWSRINGLLIISGAFGLFDKELTLKVGGYDRTTVGEDFELVVRLRKYMQRVLKQDYRVAFIPDPLCWTEVPSNLKILKNQRNRWTRGSIDTVLKHKDLFLNPKYGKMGLISFPYWVLFEWLAPIVETIGLLYFLMILIFSSINGQIFLILTVFVFSFSLFFSSFAIFYETLIFNRYKGSKFLFTVILVSLAAIIIYHPLGVFFALLGNYTFFIKGDRKGWGKMTRTAFDNTKE
;
A
#
# COMPACT_ATOMS: atom_id res chain seq x y z
N PHE A 1 -14.78 -15.74 -2.44
CA PHE A 1 -14.83 -15.07 -3.75
C PHE A 1 -13.53 -14.30 -3.99
N LEU A 2 -13.16 -14.19 -5.26
CA LEU A 2 -12.01 -13.41 -5.72
C LEU A 2 -12.47 -12.00 -6.12
N ALA A 3 -11.78 -10.98 -5.61
CA ALA A 3 -11.88 -9.60 -6.06
C ALA A 3 -10.62 -9.25 -6.87
N ILE A 4 -10.82 -8.70 -8.05
CA ILE A 4 -9.73 -8.31 -8.96
C ILE A 4 -10.14 -7.05 -9.72
N ASP A 5 -9.21 -6.10 -9.85
CA ASP A 5 -9.41 -4.94 -10.72
C ASP A 5 -9.33 -5.34 -12.19
N VAL A 6 -10.18 -4.71 -13.01
CA VAL A 6 -10.35 -5.06 -14.44
C VAL A 6 -9.09 -4.85 -15.29
N ASP A 7 -8.14 -4.08 -14.78
CA ASP A 7 -6.85 -3.76 -15.40
C ASP A 7 -5.68 -4.53 -14.80
N CYS A 8 -5.98 -5.62 -14.10
CA CYS A 8 -4.99 -6.50 -13.53
C CYS A 8 -4.78 -7.76 -14.38
N ILE A 9 -3.53 -8.19 -14.47
CA ILE A 9 -3.13 -9.47 -15.05
C ILE A 9 -2.64 -10.34 -13.91
N ILE A 10 -3.14 -11.56 -13.82
CA ILE A 10 -2.74 -12.52 -12.80
C ILE A 10 -1.82 -13.59 -13.39
N GLU A 11 -0.90 -14.09 -12.58
CA GLU A 11 -0.05 -15.25 -12.92
C GLU A 11 -0.92 -16.52 -13.03
N ASP A 12 -0.50 -17.47 -13.83
CA ASP A 12 -1.28 -18.69 -14.15
C ASP A 12 -1.65 -19.49 -12.89
N ASP A 13 -0.79 -19.52 -11.89
CA ASP A 13 -0.98 -20.26 -10.63
C ASP A 13 -1.50 -19.35 -9.47
N ALA A 14 -1.81 -18.09 -9.75
CA ALA A 14 -2.16 -17.11 -8.72
C ALA A 14 -3.36 -17.54 -7.87
N ILE A 15 -4.41 -18.04 -8.50
CA ILE A 15 -5.62 -18.48 -7.78
C ILE A 15 -5.31 -19.68 -6.88
N LEU A 16 -4.54 -20.66 -7.36
CA LEU A 16 -4.14 -21.83 -6.57
C LEU A 16 -3.35 -21.42 -5.33
N ARG A 17 -2.39 -20.51 -5.48
CA ARG A 17 -1.61 -19.98 -4.36
C ARG A 17 -2.47 -19.20 -3.35
N MET A 18 -3.45 -18.43 -3.85
CA MET A 18 -4.35 -17.68 -2.98
C MET A 18 -5.31 -18.56 -2.19
N VAL A 19 -5.75 -19.68 -2.75
CA VAL A 19 -6.65 -20.64 -2.10
C VAL A 19 -5.92 -21.50 -1.06
N LYS A 20 -4.63 -21.76 -1.26
CA LYS A 20 -3.83 -22.64 -0.40
C LYS A 20 -3.97 -22.36 1.10
N PRO A 21 -3.86 -21.12 1.62
CA PRO A 21 -4.04 -20.84 3.04
C PRO A 21 -5.42 -21.21 3.60
N PHE A 22 -6.46 -21.17 2.76
CA PHE A 22 -7.83 -21.51 3.19
C PHE A 22 -8.03 -23.02 3.36
N ILE A 23 -7.21 -23.84 2.68
CA ILE A 23 -7.30 -25.29 2.73
C ILE A 23 -6.34 -25.86 3.79
N GLU A 24 -5.14 -25.30 3.92
CA GLU A 24 -4.06 -25.87 4.73
C GLU A 24 -3.99 -25.35 6.18
N ASP A 25 -4.69 -24.26 6.52
CA ASP A 25 -4.64 -23.71 7.89
C ASP A 25 -5.73 -24.32 8.78
N ASP A 26 -5.46 -25.53 9.31
CA ASP A 26 -6.36 -26.24 10.22
C ASP A 26 -6.50 -25.56 11.61
N LYS A 27 -5.58 -24.66 11.96
CA LYS A 27 -5.52 -24.03 13.28
C LYS A 27 -6.37 -22.79 13.41
N LYS A 28 -6.53 -22.04 12.31
CA LYS A 28 -7.25 -20.76 12.29
C LYS A 28 -8.03 -20.60 10.99
N ARG A 29 -9.25 -20.13 11.11
CA ARG A 29 -10.06 -19.79 9.92
C ARG A 29 -9.41 -18.65 9.16
N VAL A 30 -8.98 -18.89 7.93
CA VAL A 30 -8.55 -17.82 7.01
C VAL A 30 -9.78 -17.10 6.48
N ILE A 31 -9.89 -15.81 6.75
CA ILE A 31 -11.06 -14.99 6.37
C ILE A 31 -10.82 -14.16 5.11
N ALA A 32 -9.57 -13.86 4.84
CA ALA A 32 -9.14 -13.14 3.64
C ALA A 32 -7.66 -13.43 3.34
N ALA A 33 -7.29 -13.38 2.06
CA ALA A 33 -5.92 -13.49 1.61
C ALA A 33 -5.61 -12.42 0.55
N GLY A 34 -4.45 -11.80 0.64
CA GLY A 34 -3.91 -10.90 -0.35
C GLY A 34 -2.58 -11.41 -0.89
N GLY A 35 -2.19 -10.97 -2.06
CA GLY A 35 -0.91 -11.30 -2.68
C GLY A 35 -0.10 -10.07 -3.06
N VAL A 36 1.15 -10.32 -3.47
CA VAL A 36 2.02 -9.27 -3.98
C VAL A 36 1.50 -8.78 -5.33
N VAL A 37 1.37 -7.46 -5.45
CA VAL A 37 1.03 -6.79 -6.70
C VAL A 37 2.27 -6.14 -7.27
N ARG A 38 2.50 -6.29 -8.58
CA ARG A 38 3.62 -5.74 -9.33
C ARG A 38 3.17 -4.67 -10.32
N VAL A 39 4.12 -3.86 -10.75
CA VAL A 39 3.91 -2.79 -11.71
C VAL A 39 4.11 -3.34 -13.13
N ALA A 40 3.05 -3.29 -13.95
CA ALA A 40 3.05 -3.78 -15.32
C ALA A 40 3.61 -2.76 -16.33
N ASN A 41 3.79 -1.51 -15.95
CA ASN A 41 4.28 -0.45 -16.83
C ASN A 41 5.62 -0.84 -17.48
N SER A 42 5.68 -0.81 -18.81
CA SER A 42 6.84 -1.23 -19.64
C SER A 42 7.07 -2.75 -19.74
N CYS A 43 6.27 -3.59 -19.09
CA CYS A 43 6.28 -5.03 -19.36
C CYS A 43 5.68 -5.33 -20.73
N LYS A 44 6.14 -6.44 -21.38
CA LYS A 44 5.47 -6.93 -22.59
C LYS A 44 4.36 -7.90 -22.19
N ILE A 45 3.19 -7.63 -22.71
CA ILE A 45 2.00 -8.44 -22.46
C ILE A 45 1.58 -9.08 -23.78
N LYS A 46 1.33 -10.39 -23.75
CA LYS A 46 0.82 -11.15 -24.89
C LYS A 46 -0.20 -12.15 -24.37
N ASP A 47 -1.34 -12.22 -25.03
CA ASP A 47 -2.43 -13.17 -24.73
C ASP A 47 -2.85 -13.14 -23.23
N GLY A 48 -2.93 -11.93 -22.64
CA GLY A 48 -3.29 -11.75 -21.23
C GLY A 48 -2.21 -12.16 -20.22
N ARG A 49 -0.96 -12.37 -20.66
CA ARG A 49 0.17 -12.80 -19.81
C ARG A 49 1.33 -11.81 -19.91
N VAL A 50 2.04 -11.61 -18.81
CA VAL A 50 3.30 -10.88 -18.81
C VAL A 50 4.41 -11.80 -19.30
N VAL A 51 4.84 -11.60 -20.57
CA VAL A 51 5.86 -12.44 -21.21
C VAL A 51 7.28 -11.91 -21.00
N GLU A 52 7.43 -10.62 -20.75
CA GLU A 52 8.73 -10.00 -20.46
C GLU A 52 8.57 -8.92 -19.38
N VAL A 53 9.29 -9.07 -18.27
CA VAL A 53 9.27 -8.13 -17.17
C VAL A 53 10.36 -7.07 -17.39
N ASN A 54 9.93 -5.82 -17.54
CA ASN A 54 10.81 -4.68 -17.72
C ASN A 54 10.61 -3.66 -16.59
N TYR A 55 11.72 -3.09 -16.12
CA TYR A 55 11.66 -1.97 -15.16
C TYR A 55 11.08 -0.74 -15.86
N PRO A 56 10.13 -0.02 -15.23
CA PRO A 56 9.44 1.09 -15.87
C PRO A 56 10.38 2.15 -16.43
N LYS A 57 10.08 2.70 -17.62
CA LYS A 57 10.81 3.83 -18.20
C LYS A 57 10.41 5.16 -17.57
N ASN A 58 9.14 5.31 -17.26
CA ASN A 58 8.56 6.52 -16.68
C ASN A 58 8.99 6.70 -15.21
N ILE A 59 9.38 7.91 -14.82
CA ILE A 59 9.91 8.18 -13.47
C ILE A 59 8.87 7.98 -12.37
N TRP A 60 7.61 8.36 -12.62
CA TRP A 60 6.54 8.17 -11.63
C TRP A 60 6.23 6.70 -11.41
N ALA A 61 6.25 5.90 -12.47
CA ALA A 61 6.10 4.45 -12.36
C ALA A 61 7.32 3.81 -11.65
N LYS A 62 8.55 4.31 -11.85
CA LYS A 62 9.75 3.85 -11.11
C LYS A 62 9.61 4.07 -9.61
N PHE A 63 9.16 5.26 -9.17
CA PHE A 63 8.94 5.54 -7.76
C PHE A 63 7.88 4.62 -7.16
N GLN A 64 6.77 4.40 -7.87
CA GLN A 64 5.70 3.51 -7.42
C GLN A 64 6.17 2.04 -7.40
N THR A 65 7.03 1.61 -8.31
CA THR A 65 7.62 0.27 -8.25
C THR A 65 8.43 0.07 -6.97
N LEU A 66 9.26 1.04 -6.60
CA LEU A 66 10.02 1.00 -5.35
C LEU A 66 9.09 1.01 -4.12
N GLU A 67 8.04 1.81 -4.15
CA GLU A 67 7.03 1.85 -3.11
C GLU A 67 6.32 0.48 -2.97
N TYR A 68 5.97 -0.16 -4.09
CA TYR A 68 5.35 -1.48 -4.10
C TYR A 68 6.30 -2.55 -3.55
N PHE A 69 7.60 -2.50 -3.85
CA PHE A 69 8.56 -3.40 -3.21
C PHE A 69 8.53 -3.23 -1.68
N ARG A 70 8.60 -2.01 -1.16
CA ARG A 70 8.53 -1.76 0.29
C ARG A 70 7.19 -2.18 0.90
N ALA A 71 6.08 -1.80 0.27
CA ALA A 71 4.75 -2.05 0.81
C ALA A 71 4.37 -3.53 0.81
N PHE A 72 4.62 -4.23 -0.29
CA PHE A 72 4.17 -5.62 -0.44
C PHE A 72 5.18 -6.62 0.13
N THR A 73 6.47 -6.46 -0.13
CA THR A 73 7.47 -7.46 0.30
C THR A 73 7.97 -7.25 1.73
N LEU A 74 7.86 -6.05 2.29
CA LEU A 74 8.22 -5.81 3.70
C LEU A 74 6.99 -5.56 4.57
N GLY A 75 6.24 -4.50 4.28
CA GLY A 75 5.17 -4.04 5.15
C GLY A 75 4.06 -5.08 5.34
N ARG A 76 3.43 -5.53 4.25
CA ARG A 76 2.29 -6.44 4.33
C ARG A 76 2.66 -7.84 4.81
N MET A 77 3.85 -8.33 4.44
CA MET A 77 4.35 -9.59 4.96
C MET A 77 4.57 -9.53 6.47
N ALA A 78 5.21 -8.47 6.97
CA ALA A 78 5.44 -8.28 8.40
C ALA A 78 4.11 -8.21 9.17
N TRP A 79 3.15 -7.42 8.69
CA TRP A 79 1.83 -7.32 9.28
C TRP A 79 1.07 -8.64 9.27
N SER A 80 1.15 -9.40 8.18
CA SER A 80 0.51 -10.73 8.10
C SER A 80 1.10 -11.71 9.12
N ARG A 81 2.43 -11.65 9.34
CA ARG A 81 3.13 -12.55 10.29
C ARG A 81 2.62 -12.43 11.72
N ILE A 82 2.26 -11.21 12.14
CA ILE A 82 1.73 -10.96 13.49
C ILE A 82 0.19 -10.97 13.51
N ASN A 83 -0.45 -11.37 12.41
CA ASN A 83 -1.90 -11.26 12.18
C ASN A 83 -2.43 -9.83 12.39
N GLY A 84 -1.65 -8.84 11.96
CA GLY A 84 -1.95 -7.41 12.10
C GLY A 84 -2.40 -6.74 10.80
N LEU A 85 -2.44 -7.46 9.67
CA LEU A 85 -2.78 -6.90 8.37
C LEU A 85 -4.22 -6.37 8.34
N LEU A 86 -4.39 -5.09 8.02
CA LEU A 86 -5.70 -4.42 7.97
C LEU A 86 -6.19 -4.14 6.55
N ILE A 87 -5.32 -4.27 5.53
CA ILE A 87 -5.67 -4.01 4.14
C ILE A 87 -5.23 -5.15 3.23
N ILE A 88 -6.10 -5.51 2.31
CA ILE A 88 -5.80 -6.30 1.12
C ILE A 88 -6.06 -5.39 -0.08
N SER A 89 -5.14 -5.37 -1.04
CA SER A 89 -5.30 -4.52 -2.22
C SER A 89 -6.57 -4.88 -2.99
N GLY A 90 -7.36 -3.88 -3.35
CA GLY A 90 -8.51 -4.03 -4.24
C GLY A 90 -8.13 -4.64 -5.60
N ALA A 91 -6.86 -4.49 -6.00
CA ALA A 91 -6.32 -5.06 -7.23
C ALA A 91 -6.34 -6.60 -7.26
N PHE A 92 -6.15 -7.25 -6.10
CA PHE A 92 -6.15 -8.72 -6.02
C PHE A 92 -6.34 -9.21 -4.58
N GLY A 93 -7.51 -9.78 -4.28
CA GLY A 93 -7.84 -10.30 -2.96
C GLY A 93 -8.82 -11.47 -2.99
N LEU A 94 -8.62 -12.45 -2.13
CA LEU A 94 -9.52 -13.59 -1.95
C LEU A 94 -10.15 -13.53 -0.56
N PHE A 95 -11.48 -13.68 -0.49
CA PHE A 95 -12.26 -13.51 0.74
C PHE A 95 -13.18 -14.69 0.98
N ASP A 96 -13.39 -15.04 2.26
CA ASP A 96 -14.43 -15.96 2.67
C ASP A 96 -15.82 -15.37 2.29
N LYS A 97 -16.51 -16.05 1.37
CA LYS A 97 -17.76 -15.57 0.79
C LYS A 97 -18.86 -15.45 1.85
N GLU A 98 -19.02 -16.46 2.69
CA GLU A 98 -20.08 -16.49 3.70
C GLU A 98 -19.89 -15.38 4.72
N LEU A 99 -18.67 -15.21 5.24
CA LEU A 99 -18.36 -14.13 6.18
C LEU A 99 -18.56 -12.76 5.55
N THR A 100 -18.15 -12.58 4.30
CA THR A 100 -18.33 -11.30 3.60
C THR A 100 -19.81 -10.97 3.42
N LEU A 101 -20.65 -11.96 3.08
CA LEU A 101 -22.10 -11.74 2.99
C LEU A 101 -22.70 -11.42 4.36
N LYS A 102 -22.27 -12.10 5.43
CA LYS A 102 -22.74 -11.84 6.81
C LYS A 102 -22.42 -10.42 7.30
N VAL A 103 -21.32 -9.84 6.85
CA VAL A 103 -20.96 -8.45 7.19
C VAL A 103 -21.50 -7.42 6.19
N GLY A 104 -22.26 -7.83 5.16
CA GLY A 104 -22.95 -6.95 4.22
C GLY A 104 -22.16 -6.60 2.94
N GLY A 105 -21.06 -7.34 2.63
CA GLY A 105 -20.26 -7.12 1.42
C GLY A 105 -19.42 -5.85 1.46
N TYR A 106 -19.07 -5.32 0.29
CA TYR A 106 -18.35 -4.04 0.17
C TYR A 106 -19.23 -2.86 0.57
N ASP A 107 -18.66 -1.95 1.35
CA ASP A 107 -19.31 -0.68 1.68
C ASP A 107 -19.23 0.29 0.49
N ARG A 108 -20.36 0.53 -0.15
CA ARG A 108 -20.50 1.44 -1.30
C ARG A 108 -20.44 2.93 -0.91
N THR A 109 -20.35 3.24 0.36
CA THR A 109 -20.33 4.62 0.86
C THR A 109 -18.93 5.15 1.08
N THR A 110 -17.91 4.32 0.91
CA THR A 110 -16.49 4.69 1.03
C THR A 110 -15.73 4.49 -0.29
N VAL A 111 -14.62 5.19 -0.43
CA VAL A 111 -13.66 5.01 -1.53
C VAL A 111 -12.43 4.19 -1.09
N GLY A 112 -12.47 3.61 0.11
CA GLY A 112 -11.48 2.70 0.68
C GLY A 112 -12.14 1.39 1.09
N GLU A 113 -12.99 0.85 0.22
CA GLU A 113 -13.82 -0.32 0.43
C GLU A 113 -13.01 -1.59 0.74
N ASP A 114 -11.81 -1.69 0.17
CA ASP A 114 -10.86 -2.80 0.38
C ASP A 114 -10.29 -2.79 1.81
N PHE A 115 -9.90 -1.64 2.31
CA PHE A 115 -9.45 -1.47 3.70
C PHE A 115 -10.61 -1.67 4.68
N GLU A 116 -11.75 -1.06 4.43
CA GLU A 116 -12.93 -1.11 5.29
C GLU A 116 -13.45 -2.55 5.47
N LEU A 117 -13.55 -3.31 4.38
CA LEU A 117 -14.02 -4.69 4.42
C LEU A 117 -13.15 -5.58 5.31
N VAL A 118 -11.82 -5.48 5.20
CA VAL A 118 -10.91 -6.28 6.03
C VAL A 118 -11.06 -5.93 7.50
N VAL A 119 -11.14 -4.64 7.84
CA VAL A 119 -11.34 -4.19 9.23
C VAL A 119 -12.67 -4.71 9.78
N ARG A 120 -13.75 -4.62 9.02
CA ARG A 120 -15.09 -5.07 9.42
C ARG A 120 -15.17 -6.59 9.59
N LEU A 121 -14.59 -7.36 8.68
CA LEU A 121 -14.47 -8.82 8.81
C LEU A 121 -13.74 -9.20 10.10
N ARG A 122 -12.61 -8.56 10.40
CA ARG A 122 -11.84 -8.81 11.62
C ARG A 122 -12.61 -8.45 12.88
N LYS A 123 -13.33 -7.32 12.88
CA LYS A 123 -14.23 -6.95 13.99
C LYS A 123 -15.31 -8.01 14.20
N TYR A 124 -15.91 -8.48 13.13
CA TYR A 124 -16.97 -9.51 13.19
C TYR A 124 -16.44 -10.80 13.81
N MET A 125 -15.26 -11.27 13.37
CA MET A 125 -14.63 -12.45 13.94
C MET A 125 -14.36 -12.32 15.43
N GLN A 126 -13.83 -11.18 15.87
CA GLN A 126 -13.47 -10.97 17.29
C GLN A 126 -14.66 -10.70 18.21
N ARG A 127 -15.68 -9.99 17.74
CA ARG A 127 -16.77 -9.51 18.59
C ARG A 127 -18.02 -10.37 18.52
N VAL A 128 -18.32 -10.89 17.34
CA VAL A 128 -19.56 -11.66 17.12
C VAL A 128 -19.27 -13.16 17.20
N LEU A 129 -18.37 -13.68 16.37
CA LEU A 129 -18.09 -15.10 16.35
C LEU A 129 -17.14 -15.55 17.47
N LYS A 130 -16.29 -14.65 17.98
CA LYS A 130 -15.27 -14.92 19.01
C LYS A 130 -14.41 -16.15 18.68
N GLN A 131 -14.04 -16.26 17.40
CA GLN A 131 -13.24 -17.35 16.86
C GLN A 131 -11.86 -16.85 16.44
N ASP A 132 -10.88 -17.71 16.56
CA ASP A 132 -9.55 -17.47 16.02
C ASP A 132 -9.59 -17.41 14.50
N TYR A 133 -8.91 -16.42 13.94
CA TYR A 133 -8.89 -16.17 12.50
C TYR A 133 -7.54 -15.66 12.04
N ARG A 134 -7.35 -15.70 10.74
CA ARG A 134 -6.15 -15.18 10.09
C ARG A 134 -6.51 -14.41 8.81
N VAL A 135 -5.81 -13.29 8.59
CA VAL A 135 -5.69 -12.63 7.30
C VAL A 135 -4.34 -13.02 6.72
N ALA A 136 -4.35 -13.82 5.65
CA ALA A 136 -3.15 -14.33 5.02
C ALA A 136 -2.58 -13.32 4.00
N PHE A 137 -1.27 -13.39 3.79
CA PHE A 137 -0.60 -12.65 2.71
C PHE A 137 0.37 -13.60 2.01
N ILE A 138 0.23 -13.69 0.67
CA ILE A 138 1.06 -14.53 -0.17
C ILE A 138 2.25 -13.71 -0.66
N PRO A 139 3.48 -14.11 -0.33
CA PRO A 139 4.67 -13.32 -0.66
C PRO A 139 5.05 -13.35 -2.14
N ASP A 140 4.48 -14.26 -2.91
CA ASP A 140 4.78 -14.40 -4.33
C ASP A 140 4.15 -13.28 -5.18
N PRO A 141 4.79 -12.85 -6.28
CA PRO A 141 4.18 -11.95 -7.26
C PRO A 141 3.06 -12.68 -8.00
N LEU A 142 1.83 -12.31 -7.70
CA LEU A 142 0.65 -12.98 -8.24
C LEU A 142 -0.16 -12.12 -9.19
N CYS A 143 0.02 -10.81 -9.15
CA CYS A 143 -0.79 -9.85 -9.88
C CYS A 143 0.06 -8.69 -10.40
N TRP A 144 -0.25 -8.24 -11.61
CA TRP A 144 0.37 -7.11 -12.28
C TRP A 144 -0.69 -6.05 -12.57
N THR A 145 -0.42 -4.80 -12.22
CA THR A 145 -1.33 -3.68 -12.45
C THR A 145 -0.59 -2.49 -13.05
N GLU A 146 -1.30 -1.65 -13.79
CA GLU A 146 -0.76 -0.40 -14.27
C GLU A 146 -0.80 0.67 -13.18
N VAL A 147 0.33 1.34 -12.95
CA VAL A 147 0.40 2.50 -12.05
C VAL A 147 0.42 3.81 -12.84
N PRO A 148 -0.08 4.92 -12.26
CA PRO A 148 -0.07 6.23 -12.90
C PRO A 148 1.29 6.65 -13.42
N SER A 149 1.37 6.95 -14.71
CA SER A 149 2.55 7.51 -15.37
C SER A 149 2.52 9.04 -15.45
N ASN A 150 1.47 9.68 -14.94
CA ASN A 150 1.24 11.12 -14.96
C ASN A 150 0.98 11.62 -13.53
N LEU A 151 1.61 12.76 -13.19
CA LEU A 151 1.52 13.37 -11.86
C LEU A 151 0.08 13.75 -11.46
N LYS A 152 -0.74 14.20 -12.42
CA LYS A 152 -2.15 14.56 -12.18
C LYS A 152 -2.97 13.33 -11.76
N ILE A 153 -2.77 12.21 -12.45
CA ILE A 153 -3.47 10.96 -12.16
C ILE A 153 -2.98 10.40 -10.81
N LEU A 154 -1.66 10.42 -10.58
CA LEU A 154 -1.06 10.02 -9.31
C LEU A 154 -1.63 10.83 -8.14
N LYS A 155 -1.71 12.16 -8.26
CA LYS A 155 -2.33 13.03 -7.26
C LYS A 155 -3.77 12.62 -6.94
N ASN A 156 -4.58 12.36 -7.98
CA ASN A 156 -5.97 11.96 -7.79
C ASN A 156 -6.10 10.60 -7.10
N GLN A 157 -5.25 9.63 -7.46
CA GLN A 157 -5.19 8.32 -6.83
C GLN A 157 -4.83 8.45 -5.33
N ARG A 158 -3.78 9.21 -4.99
CA ARG A 158 -3.34 9.42 -3.59
C ARG A 158 -4.38 10.17 -2.77
N ASN A 159 -5.00 11.19 -3.34
CA ASN A 159 -6.10 11.89 -2.70
C ASN A 159 -7.26 10.92 -2.36
N ARG A 160 -7.64 10.05 -3.30
CA ARG A 160 -8.67 9.03 -3.07
C ARG A 160 -8.26 8.06 -1.96
N TRP A 161 -7.04 7.53 -1.99
CA TRP A 161 -6.54 6.60 -0.97
C TRP A 161 -6.54 7.23 0.42
N THR A 162 -6.09 8.48 0.55
CA THR A 162 -6.13 9.20 1.83
C THR A 162 -7.57 9.35 2.33
N ARG A 163 -8.52 9.73 1.48
CA ARG A 163 -9.93 9.86 1.88
C ARG A 163 -10.53 8.53 2.31
N GLY A 164 -10.23 7.45 1.60
CA GLY A 164 -10.65 6.10 1.97
C GLY A 164 -10.08 5.66 3.33
N SER A 165 -8.81 5.94 3.58
CA SER A 165 -8.16 5.66 4.87
C SER A 165 -8.80 6.44 6.00
N ILE A 166 -9.03 7.75 5.84
CA ILE A 166 -9.69 8.61 6.84
C ILE A 166 -11.09 8.09 7.14
N ASP A 167 -11.88 7.81 6.11
CA ASP A 167 -13.26 7.34 6.28
C ASP A 167 -13.32 6.01 7.04
N THR A 168 -12.45 5.05 6.70
CA THR A 168 -12.35 3.77 7.39
C THR A 168 -11.93 3.96 8.86
N VAL A 169 -10.92 4.80 9.11
CA VAL A 169 -10.47 5.09 10.49
C VAL A 169 -11.59 5.72 11.30
N LEU A 170 -12.32 6.68 10.76
CA LEU A 170 -13.42 7.33 11.48
C LEU A 170 -14.63 6.39 11.71
N LYS A 171 -14.96 5.53 10.75
CA LYS A 171 -16.02 4.51 10.90
C LYS A 171 -15.68 3.49 11.99
N HIS A 172 -14.43 3.19 12.17
CA HIS A 172 -13.95 2.17 13.11
C HIS A 172 -13.13 2.75 14.28
N LYS A 173 -13.37 4.02 14.65
CA LYS A 173 -12.64 4.71 15.73
C LYS A 173 -12.67 3.99 17.09
N ASP A 174 -13.67 3.17 17.33
CA ASP A 174 -13.80 2.32 18.52
C ASP A 174 -12.69 1.26 18.64
N LEU A 175 -11.91 1.04 17.59
CA LEU A 175 -10.73 0.17 17.61
C LEU A 175 -9.50 0.84 18.23
N PHE A 176 -9.42 2.18 18.20
CA PHE A 176 -8.21 2.89 18.58
C PHE A 176 -7.87 2.70 20.06
N LEU A 177 -6.69 2.14 20.33
CA LEU A 177 -6.17 1.79 21.67
C LEU A 177 -7.14 0.94 22.52
N ASN A 178 -8.02 0.17 21.87
CA ASN A 178 -9.01 -0.63 22.55
C ASN A 178 -8.55 -2.08 22.77
N PRO A 179 -8.25 -2.50 24.02
CA PRO A 179 -7.72 -3.82 24.33
C PRO A 179 -8.71 -4.96 24.02
N LYS A 180 -10.02 -4.65 23.93
CA LYS A 180 -11.04 -5.63 23.53
C LYS A 180 -10.83 -6.21 22.13
N TYR A 181 -10.03 -5.55 21.30
CA TYR A 181 -9.67 -5.98 19.96
C TYR A 181 -8.22 -6.52 19.87
N GLY A 182 -7.59 -6.81 21.01
CA GLY A 182 -6.25 -7.38 21.07
C GLY A 182 -5.24 -6.61 20.21
N LYS A 183 -4.39 -7.32 19.46
CA LYS A 183 -3.36 -6.72 18.60
C LYS A 183 -3.94 -5.76 17.54
N MET A 184 -5.15 -6.02 17.04
CA MET A 184 -5.78 -5.14 16.08
C MET A 184 -6.03 -3.75 16.68
N GLY A 185 -6.57 -3.69 17.90
CA GLY A 185 -6.89 -2.43 18.56
C GLY A 185 -5.68 -1.73 19.18
N LEU A 186 -4.69 -2.48 19.67
CA LEU A 186 -3.55 -1.92 20.39
C LEU A 186 -2.32 -1.61 19.51
N ILE A 187 -2.19 -2.27 18.37
CA ILE A 187 -1.00 -2.15 17.53
C ILE A 187 -1.40 -1.74 16.11
N SER A 188 -2.16 -2.58 15.38
CA SER A 188 -2.38 -2.37 13.95
C SER A 188 -3.18 -1.12 13.65
N PHE A 189 -4.29 -0.92 14.33
CA PHE A 189 -5.14 0.24 14.08
C PHE A 189 -4.51 1.56 14.54
N PRO A 190 -3.87 1.66 15.73
CA PRO A 190 -3.08 2.83 16.11
C PRO A 190 -1.95 3.16 15.12
N TYR A 191 -1.25 2.13 14.59
CA TYR A 191 -0.26 2.35 13.55
C TYR A 191 -0.86 3.03 12.32
N TRP A 192 -2.02 2.57 11.83
CA TRP A 192 -2.70 3.18 10.68
C TRP A 192 -3.12 4.62 10.96
N VAL A 193 -3.62 4.90 12.16
CA VAL A 193 -3.98 6.27 12.56
C VAL A 193 -2.76 7.19 12.61
N LEU A 194 -1.69 6.75 13.27
CA LEU A 194 -0.53 7.60 13.56
C LEU A 194 0.41 7.73 12.35
N PHE A 195 0.68 6.62 11.64
CA PHE A 195 1.73 6.56 10.63
C PHE A 195 1.21 6.56 9.18
N GLU A 196 -0.04 6.20 8.96
CA GLU A 196 -0.60 6.24 7.60
C GLU A 196 -1.49 7.48 7.38
N TRP A 197 -2.26 7.88 8.39
CA TRP A 197 -3.12 9.04 8.27
C TRP A 197 -2.48 10.33 8.81
N LEU A 198 -2.03 10.34 10.07
CA LEU A 198 -1.55 11.57 10.73
C LEU A 198 -0.11 11.93 10.39
N ALA A 199 0.74 10.99 9.98
CA ALA A 199 2.14 11.26 9.67
C ALA A 199 2.36 12.43 8.69
N PRO A 200 1.64 12.53 7.55
CA PRO A 200 1.82 13.68 6.64
C PRO A 200 1.51 15.04 7.28
N ILE A 201 0.58 15.07 8.23
CA ILE A 201 0.24 16.29 8.98
C ILE A 201 1.38 16.65 9.96
N VAL A 202 1.85 15.64 10.71
CA VAL A 202 2.96 15.82 11.67
C VAL A 202 4.24 16.20 10.95
N GLU A 203 4.56 15.56 9.84
CA GLU A 203 5.72 15.90 9.01
C GLU A 203 5.65 17.34 8.49
N THR A 204 4.48 17.79 8.06
CA THR A 204 4.28 19.18 7.61
C THR A 204 4.48 20.18 8.73
N ILE A 205 3.89 19.92 9.91
CA ILE A 205 4.08 20.76 11.09
C ILE A 205 5.57 20.79 11.49
N GLY A 206 6.23 19.63 11.49
CA GLY A 206 7.66 19.52 11.77
C GLY A 206 8.53 20.32 10.78
N LEU A 207 8.19 20.24 9.47
CA LEU A 207 8.87 21.02 8.44
C LEU A 207 8.68 22.54 8.65
N LEU A 208 7.44 22.97 8.93
CA LEU A 208 7.17 24.40 9.19
C LEU A 208 7.90 24.89 10.43
N TYR A 209 7.92 24.08 11.49
CA TYR A 209 8.67 24.41 12.72
C TYR A 209 10.19 24.48 12.43
N PHE A 210 10.72 23.55 11.64
CA PHE A 210 12.12 23.56 11.22
C PHE A 210 12.45 24.82 10.42
N LEU A 211 11.61 25.21 9.46
CA LEU A 211 11.80 26.44 8.68
C LEU A 211 11.74 27.69 9.57
N MET A 212 10.86 27.70 10.57
CA MET A 212 10.81 28.79 11.55
C MET A 212 12.12 28.90 12.33
N ILE A 213 12.66 27.81 12.83
CA ILE A 213 13.97 27.80 13.52
C ILE A 213 15.09 28.27 12.58
N LEU A 214 15.09 27.86 11.32
CA LEU A 214 16.08 28.25 10.31
C LEU A 214 16.10 29.78 10.12
N ILE A 215 14.94 30.44 10.18
CA ILE A 215 14.81 31.87 9.94
C ILE A 215 15.12 32.69 11.22
N PHE A 216 14.67 32.22 12.38
CA PHE A 216 14.67 33.01 13.62
C PHE A 216 15.71 32.58 14.68
N SER A 217 16.45 31.48 14.42
CA SER A 217 17.40 30.92 15.39
C SER A 217 18.69 30.43 14.71
N SER A 218 19.72 30.24 15.52
CA SER A 218 20.96 29.60 15.03
C SER A 218 20.80 28.07 15.08
N ILE A 219 20.92 27.43 13.94
CA ILE A 219 20.94 25.97 13.88
C ILE A 219 22.37 25.48 14.13
N ASN A 220 22.52 24.53 15.03
CA ASN A 220 23.76 23.76 15.13
C ASN A 220 23.91 22.88 13.89
N GLY A 221 24.81 23.27 12.97
CA GLY A 221 25.02 22.60 11.70
C GLY A 221 25.43 21.12 11.85
N GLN A 222 26.13 20.77 12.94
CA GLN A 222 26.52 19.37 13.19
C GLN A 222 25.30 18.51 13.55
N ILE A 223 24.43 18.98 14.43
CA ILE A 223 23.18 18.26 14.78
C ILE A 223 22.29 18.12 13.54
N PHE A 224 22.14 19.19 12.76
CA PHE A 224 21.37 19.14 11.52
C PHE A 224 21.91 18.10 10.54
N LEU A 225 23.22 18.08 10.34
CA LEU A 225 23.87 17.10 9.46
C LEU A 225 23.65 15.68 9.95
N ILE A 226 23.84 15.42 11.25
CA ILE A 226 23.63 14.08 11.83
C ILE A 226 22.21 13.62 11.63
N LEU A 227 21.19 14.45 11.92
CA LEU A 227 19.79 14.10 11.73
C LEU A 227 19.46 13.85 10.25
N THR A 228 19.98 14.68 9.35
CA THR A 228 19.81 14.50 7.90
C THR A 228 20.39 13.17 7.44
N VAL A 229 21.65 12.88 7.80
CA VAL A 229 22.32 11.61 7.46
C VAL A 229 21.53 10.43 8.03
N PHE A 230 21.03 10.52 9.26
CA PHE A 230 20.24 9.48 9.89
C PHE A 230 18.95 9.18 9.09
N VAL A 231 18.16 10.21 8.75
CA VAL A 231 16.90 10.05 7.97
C VAL A 231 17.17 9.42 6.61
N PHE A 232 18.21 9.91 5.89
CA PHE A 232 18.56 9.36 4.58
C PHE A 232 19.06 7.92 4.69
N SER A 233 19.91 7.62 5.66
CA SER A 233 20.45 6.25 5.88
C SER A 233 19.33 5.28 6.21
N PHE A 234 18.37 5.66 7.06
CA PHE A 234 17.23 4.83 7.41
C PHE A 234 16.34 4.53 6.20
N SER A 235 16.00 5.56 5.40
CA SER A 235 15.21 5.36 4.18
C SER A 235 15.92 4.50 3.15
N LEU A 236 17.24 4.70 2.97
CA LEU A 236 18.07 3.87 2.09
C LEU A 236 18.16 2.42 2.57
N PHE A 237 18.31 2.19 3.87
CA PHE A 237 18.36 0.86 4.45
C PHE A 237 17.09 0.05 4.10
N PHE A 238 15.91 0.61 4.35
CA PHE A 238 14.65 -0.08 4.01
C PHE A 238 14.48 -0.28 2.50
N SER A 239 14.89 0.70 1.69
CA SER A 239 14.84 0.57 0.23
C SER A 239 15.78 -0.53 -0.27
N SER A 240 17.01 -0.53 0.24
CA SER A 240 18.04 -1.52 -0.12
C SER A 240 17.58 -2.92 0.26
N PHE A 241 16.99 -3.09 1.44
CA PHE A 241 16.47 -4.37 1.90
C PHE A 241 15.33 -4.86 0.99
N ALA A 242 14.39 -3.98 0.61
CA ALA A 242 13.30 -4.34 -0.30
C ALA A 242 13.81 -4.72 -1.70
N ILE A 243 14.79 -3.97 -2.22
CA ILE A 243 15.43 -4.25 -3.52
C ILE A 243 16.20 -5.57 -3.48
N PHE A 244 16.95 -5.81 -2.40
CA PHE A 244 17.72 -7.02 -2.21
C PHE A 244 16.81 -8.26 -2.15
N TYR A 245 15.73 -8.17 -1.35
CA TYR A 245 14.73 -9.23 -1.27
C TYR A 245 14.11 -9.52 -2.64
N GLU A 246 13.71 -8.46 -3.39
CA GLU A 246 13.18 -8.60 -4.75
C GLU A 246 14.16 -9.29 -5.68
N THR A 247 15.43 -8.90 -5.63
CA THR A 247 16.46 -9.42 -6.52
C THR A 247 16.83 -10.86 -6.20
N LEU A 248 16.95 -11.22 -4.92
CA LEU A 248 17.36 -12.56 -4.50
C LEU A 248 16.24 -13.59 -4.59
N ILE A 249 15.03 -13.21 -4.18
CA ILE A 249 13.93 -14.18 -4.05
C ILE A 249 13.18 -14.32 -5.37
N PHE A 250 12.85 -13.19 -6.02
CA PHE A 250 12.02 -13.25 -7.22
C PHE A 250 12.81 -13.13 -8.52
N ASN A 251 13.92 -12.41 -8.51
CA ASN A 251 14.82 -12.22 -9.65
C ASN A 251 14.08 -11.88 -10.97
N ARG A 252 12.97 -11.14 -10.89
CA ARG A 252 12.14 -10.79 -12.05
C ARG A 252 12.79 -9.69 -12.89
N TYR A 253 13.48 -8.75 -12.23
CA TYR A 253 14.21 -7.67 -12.89
C TYR A 253 15.70 -8.01 -12.97
N LYS A 254 16.26 -8.10 -14.18
CA LYS A 254 17.63 -8.57 -14.41
C LYS A 254 18.60 -7.44 -14.77
N GLY A 255 19.87 -7.64 -14.41
CA GLY A 255 21.01 -6.85 -14.86
C GLY A 255 21.42 -5.71 -13.92
N SER A 256 22.70 -5.35 -14.01
CA SER A 256 23.34 -4.29 -13.20
C SER A 256 22.72 -2.91 -13.42
N LYS A 257 22.22 -2.63 -14.64
CA LYS A 257 21.53 -1.39 -14.98
C LYS A 257 20.26 -1.19 -14.15
N PHE A 258 19.49 -2.27 -13.89
CA PHE A 258 18.33 -2.22 -13.01
C PHE A 258 18.74 -1.84 -11.59
N LEU A 259 19.73 -2.54 -11.01
CA LEU A 259 20.20 -2.27 -9.64
C LEU A 259 20.70 -0.83 -9.49
N PHE A 260 21.53 -0.36 -10.40
CA PHE A 260 22.00 1.02 -10.37
C PHE A 260 20.85 2.03 -10.46
N THR A 261 19.92 1.80 -11.39
CA THR A 261 18.78 2.70 -11.58
C THR A 261 17.88 2.74 -10.34
N VAL A 262 17.56 1.58 -9.74
CA VAL A 262 16.64 1.54 -8.59
C VAL A 262 17.27 2.14 -7.33
N ILE A 263 18.60 2.06 -7.17
CA ILE A 263 19.33 2.76 -6.10
C ILE A 263 19.23 4.28 -6.29
N LEU A 264 19.49 4.79 -7.50
CA LEU A 264 19.30 6.22 -7.79
C LEU A 264 17.85 6.68 -7.56
N VAL A 265 16.89 5.87 -7.97
CA VAL A 265 15.46 6.13 -7.73
C VAL A 265 15.16 6.16 -6.22
N SER A 266 15.82 5.31 -5.42
CA SER A 266 15.61 5.31 -3.96
C SER A 266 16.11 6.57 -3.29
N LEU A 267 17.23 7.13 -3.76
CA LEU A 267 17.73 8.44 -3.31
C LEU A 267 16.83 9.58 -3.74
N ALA A 268 16.43 9.60 -5.01
CA ALA A 268 15.53 10.60 -5.54
C ALA A 268 14.12 10.54 -4.89
N ALA A 269 13.69 9.36 -4.48
CA ALA A 269 12.38 9.19 -3.82
C ALA A 269 12.29 9.94 -2.50
N ILE A 270 13.38 10.06 -1.75
CA ILE A 270 13.41 10.77 -0.46
C ILE A 270 13.15 12.27 -0.69
N ILE A 271 13.76 12.84 -1.75
CA ILE A 271 13.77 14.29 -1.99
C ILE A 271 12.56 14.72 -2.84
N ILE A 272 12.09 13.85 -3.75
CA ILE A 272 11.05 14.23 -4.73
C ILE A 272 9.73 13.52 -4.42
N TYR A 273 9.74 12.20 -4.35
CA TYR A 273 8.49 11.43 -4.33
C TYR A 273 7.80 11.47 -2.96
N HIS A 274 8.56 11.36 -1.88
CA HIS A 274 8.01 11.42 -0.53
C HIS A 274 7.35 12.77 -0.20
N PRO A 275 7.99 13.95 -0.44
CA PRO A 275 7.32 15.23 -0.22
C PRO A 275 6.07 15.44 -1.07
N LEU A 276 6.06 14.93 -2.31
CA LEU A 276 4.85 14.94 -3.15
C LEU A 276 3.76 14.07 -2.57
N GLY A 277 4.11 12.90 -2.03
CA GLY A 277 3.18 12.01 -1.33
C GLY A 277 2.53 12.68 -0.11
N VAL A 278 3.34 13.35 0.71
CA VAL A 278 2.87 14.16 1.84
C VAL A 278 1.90 15.25 1.37
N PHE A 279 2.27 16.00 0.35
CA PHE A 279 1.41 17.04 -0.23
C PHE A 279 0.07 16.49 -0.74
N PHE A 280 0.08 15.32 -1.43
CA PHE A 280 -1.16 14.70 -1.92
C PHE A 280 -2.02 14.18 -0.78
N ALA A 281 -1.43 13.68 0.29
CA ALA A 281 -2.15 13.28 1.49
C ALA A 281 -2.79 14.48 2.20
N LEU A 282 -2.11 15.62 2.30
CA LEU A 282 -2.69 16.86 2.82
C LEU A 282 -3.87 17.33 1.96
N LEU A 283 -3.76 17.25 0.63
CA LEU A 283 -4.89 17.53 -0.27
C LEU A 283 -6.05 16.56 -0.05
N GLY A 284 -5.77 15.29 0.26
CA GLY A 284 -6.78 14.30 0.64
C GLY A 284 -7.52 14.69 1.92
N ASN A 285 -6.78 15.08 2.95
CA ASN A 285 -7.33 15.61 4.20
C ASN A 285 -8.20 16.86 3.96
N TYR A 286 -7.69 17.83 3.19
CA TYR A 286 -8.45 19.02 2.81
C TYR A 286 -9.73 18.68 2.06
N THR A 287 -9.65 17.74 1.11
CA THR A 287 -10.81 17.30 0.32
C THR A 287 -11.86 16.63 1.20
N PHE A 288 -11.42 15.81 2.16
CA PHE A 288 -12.32 15.10 3.07
C PHE A 288 -13.01 16.02 4.09
N PHE A 289 -12.22 16.84 4.81
CA PHE A 289 -12.74 17.62 5.93
C PHE A 289 -13.29 18.99 5.54
N ILE A 290 -12.69 19.65 4.56
CA ILE A 290 -13.06 21.04 4.20
C ILE A 290 -14.00 21.06 3.00
N LYS A 291 -13.69 20.32 1.92
CA LYS A 291 -14.59 20.23 0.75
C LYS A 291 -15.79 19.32 0.96
N GLY A 292 -15.76 18.43 1.95
CA GLY A 292 -16.81 17.46 2.21
C GLY A 292 -16.95 16.36 1.14
N ASP A 293 -16.05 16.28 0.16
CA ASP A 293 -16.06 15.23 -0.88
C ASP A 293 -15.43 13.94 -0.34
N ARG A 294 -16.29 13.06 0.16
CA ARG A 294 -15.90 11.76 0.74
C ARG A 294 -15.93 10.62 -0.27
N LYS A 295 -16.71 10.73 -1.36
CA LYS A 295 -17.11 9.61 -2.23
C LYS A 295 -16.64 9.72 -3.68
N GLY A 296 -16.08 10.84 -4.12
CA GLY A 296 -15.71 11.05 -5.52
C GLY A 296 -14.56 10.13 -5.95
N TRP A 297 -14.79 9.22 -6.89
CA TRP A 297 -13.77 8.30 -7.41
C TRP A 297 -12.71 9.00 -8.26
N GLY A 298 -13.06 10.08 -8.95
CA GLY A 298 -12.21 10.76 -9.92
C GLY A 298 -12.08 9.97 -11.24
N LYS A 299 -11.54 10.63 -12.28
CA LYS A 299 -11.25 9.95 -13.56
C LYS A 299 -9.82 9.42 -13.53
N MET A 300 -9.64 8.12 -13.76
CA MET A 300 -8.35 7.47 -13.98
C MET A 300 -8.27 7.02 -15.43
N THR A 301 -7.35 7.60 -16.21
CA THR A 301 -7.01 7.12 -17.55
C THR A 301 -5.79 6.23 -17.47
N ARG A 302 -5.81 5.08 -18.13
CA ARG A 302 -4.74 4.09 -18.19
C ARG A 302 -4.32 3.87 -19.64
N THR A 303 -3.07 3.57 -19.88
CA THR A 303 -2.47 3.54 -21.23
C THR A 303 -1.66 2.30 -21.54
N ALA A 304 -1.40 1.42 -20.55
CA ALA A 304 -0.41 0.37 -20.71
C ALA A 304 -0.83 -0.78 -21.63
N PHE A 305 -2.11 -1.03 -21.81
CA PHE A 305 -2.59 -2.16 -22.62
C PHE A 305 -2.95 -1.77 -24.07
N ASP A 306 -2.84 -0.50 -24.45
CA ASP A 306 -3.09 -0.02 -25.82
C ASP A 306 -1.97 -0.37 -26.83
N ASN A 307 -0.84 -0.92 -26.39
CA ASN A 307 0.27 -1.31 -27.26
C ASN A 307 0.09 -2.71 -27.91
N THR A 308 -1.12 -3.26 -27.94
CA THR A 308 -1.44 -4.50 -28.65
C THR A 308 -1.78 -4.31 -30.14
N LYS A 309 -1.47 -3.13 -30.68
CA LYS A 309 -1.54 -2.86 -32.14
C LYS A 309 -0.12 -2.74 -32.70
N GLU A 310 0.60 -3.87 -32.79
CA GLU A 310 1.67 -4.12 -33.76
C GLU A 310 1.83 -5.64 -33.89
#